data_da9e469b9786d1101260640b3f53693b
#
_entry.id   da9e469b9786d1101260640b3f53693b
#
_cell.length_a   1.000
_cell.length_b   1.000
_cell.length_c   1.000
_cell.angle_alpha   90.00
_cell.angle_beta   90.00
_cell.angle_gamma   90.00
#
_symmetry.space_group_name_H-M   'P 1'
#
loop_
_entity.id
_entity.type
_entity.pdbx_description
1 polymer ?
#
loop_
_entity_poly.entity_id
_entity_poly.type
_entity_poly.pdbx_seq_one_letter_code
_entity_poly.pdbx_strand_id
1 'polypeptide(L)'
;MIPIEFLSKYIDPEFYVPIDYIFAEVLLRRQSLTKPSLLFLMTLFALARKGHLCMKITDEASLPALPAVTSELYALLQEGANEISSFLMIDYEIKREKINKPIIFYDNHYYLQQNFVFEGILIRQIQALETYVSSQNAKEAIEDYLQASSLNNEQKMAVRQVFCTAISIISGGPGRGKTYTASMIARVFLSIYPNKKVIITAPTGKATLRLQESIDINDPRITFSTLHSLLQIQPEKSVLEKRVLLGENLIIVDEASMIDIRLFAKLMQSIQVGTTIVFMGDENQLPPVEIGTVFSELCNYAKVSGRIGYTLLHECMRTDLAHILQLSDKIHKGESISGNCIAWDSNNILDLLPEAFWKYAYSVVFNKDPLSALHKLSEMQILSCLRQGVQGGTSINSQIINKLCLHEPKNKSICIPILITKTSEHANLINGEMGILLQYGAQPTAKDFALFPKADKKIKKISRIMLPPYEKAFVISVHKSQGSEFNSVIVLIGKGSEKFGREIIYTAITRAKKDITIIADINSMEQCLQRTSKKYCRIADRLMTNKNII
;
A
#
# COMPACT_ATOMS: atom_id res chain seq x y z
N MET A 1 -31.64 11.53 -20.15
CA MET A 1 -30.27 11.67 -19.60
C MET A 1 -30.34 12.80 -18.59
N ILE A 2 -30.08 12.52 -17.30
CA ILE A 2 -30.00 13.59 -16.29
C ILE A 2 -28.64 14.26 -16.53
N PRO A 3 -28.58 15.60 -16.75
CA PRO A 3 -27.32 16.25 -17.09
C PRO A 3 -26.32 16.14 -15.93
N ILE A 4 -25.06 15.82 -16.24
CA ILE A 4 -23.92 15.83 -15.30
C ILE A 4 -23.80 17.22 -14.63
N GLU A 5 -24.23 18.28 -15.29
CA GLU A 5 -24.35 19.66 -14.76
C GLU A 5 -25.15 19.76 -13.45
N PHE A 6 -26.14 18.88 -13.23
CA PHE A 6 -26.87 18.83 -11.96
C PHE A 6 -25.95 18.42 -10.80
N LEU A 7 -25.00 17.53 -11.04
CA LEU A 7 -24.09 17.02 -10.02
C LEU A 7 -22.98 18.01 -9.66
N SER A 8 -22.54 18.83 -10.63
CA SER A 8 -21.52 19.86 -10.41
C SER A 8 -21.94 20.97 -9.44
N LYS A 9 -23.26 21.10 -9.20
CA LYS A 9 -23.81 22.03 -8.20
C LYS A 9 -23.50 21.61 -6.75
N TYR A 10 -23.34 20.30 -6.52
CA TYR A 10 -23.26 19.75 -5.16
C TYR A 10 -21.90 19.22 -4.76
N ILE A 11 -21.07 18.82 -5.73
CA ILE A 11 -19.79 18.14 -5.46
C ILE A 11 -18.78 18.53 -6.52
N ASP A 12 -17.50 18.53 -6.12
CA ASP A 12 -16.34 18.69 -7.00
C ASP A 12 -16.49 17.82 -8.26
N PRO A 13 -16.39 18.40 -9.47
CA PRO A 13 -16.50 17.67 -10.73
C PRO A 13 -15.55 16.47 -10.85
N GLU A 14 -14.42 16.45 -10.11
CA GLU A 14 -13.49 15.32 -10.08
C GLU A 14 -13.96 14.17 -9.16
N PHE A 15 -15.01 14.36 -8.36
CA PHE A 15 -15.47 13.30 -7.44
C PHE A 15 -16.15 12.17 -8.19
N TYR A 16 -17.07 12.51 -9.12
CA TYR A 16 -17.75 11.54 -9.96
C TYR A 16 -17.04 11.38 -11.31
N VAL A 17 -17.02 10.17 -11.81
CA VAL A 17 -16.53 9.87 -13.15
C VAL A 17 -17.63 9.19 -13.97
N PRO A 18 -17.57 9.21 -15.32
CA PRO A 18 -18.63 8.64 -16.17
C PRO A 18 -19.01 7.19 -15.84
N ILE A 19 -18.07 6.40 -15.35
CA ILE A 19 -18.32 5.00 -14.98
C ILE A 19 -19.28 4.87 -13.80
N ASP A 20 -19.25 5.79 -12.83
CA ASP A 20 -20.15 5.78 -11.67
C ASP A 20 -21.60 5.99 -12.14
N TYR A 21 -21.81 6.88 -13.11
CA TYR A 21 -23.11 7.10 -13.75
C TYR A 21 -23.60 5.86 -14.52
N ILE A 22 -22.74 5.27 -15.34
CA ILE A 22 -23.08 4.09 -16.16
C ILE A 22 -23.52 2.92 -15.27
N PHE A 23 -22.80 2.65 -14.19
CA PHE A 23 -23.18 1.58 -13.25
C PHE A 23 -24.51 1.87 -12.55
N ALA A 24 -24.72 3.10 -12.10
CA ALA A 24 -25.98 3.49 -11.47
C ALA A 24 -27.17 3.36 -12.46
N GLU A 25 -27.01 3.85 -13.68
CA GLU A 25 -28.02 3.71 -14.72
C GLU A 25 -28.35 2.26 -15.04
N VAL A 26 -27.33 1.39 -15.19
CA VAL A 26 -27.54 -0.03 -15.47
C VAL A 26 -28.33 -0.71 -14.36
N LEU A 27 -28.04 -0.41 -13.09
CA LEU A 27 -28.80 -0.97 -11.97
C LEU A 27 -30.25 -0.48 -11.94
N LEU A 28 -30.48 0.79 -12.29
CA LEU A 28 -31.81 1.40 -12.27
C LEU A 28 -32.67 1.10 -13.51
N ARG A 29 -32.14 0.40 -14.54
CA ARG A 29 -32.92 0.09 -15.78
C ARG A 29 -34.24 -0.63 -15.53
N ARG A 30 -34.43 -1.29 -14.40
CA ARG A 30 -35.63 -2.07 -14.03
C ARG A 30 -36.56 -1.33 -13.05
N GLN A 31 -36.27 -0.09 -12.70
CA GLN A 31 -37.10 0.77 -11.86
C GLN A 31 -37.12 2.20 -12.41
N SER A 32 -38.00 3.03 -11.87
CA SER A 32 -38.07 4.46 -12.25
C SER A 32 -36.76 5.17 -11.90
N LEU A 33 -36.13 5.78 -12.89
CA LEU A 33 -34.91 6.57 -12.72
C LEU A 33 -35.27 7.93 -12.12
N THR A 34 -35.02 8.13 -10.83
CA THR A 34 -35.16 9.42 -10.16
C THR A 34 -33.79 10.07 -9.96
N LYS A 35 -33.78 11.40 -9.78
CA LYS A 35 -32.52 12.10 -9.47
C LYS A 35 -31.90 11.65 -8.13
N PRO A 36 -32.67 11.52 -7.03
CA PRO A 36 -32.18 11.05 -5.75
C PRO A 36 -31.57 9.62 -5.82
N SER A 37 -32.29 8.66 -6.44
CA SER A 37 -31.82 7.27 -6.54
C SER A 37 -30.54 7.17 -7.39
N LEU A 38 -30.43 7.93 -8.46
CA LEU A 38 -29.21 8.00 -9.28
C LEU A 38 -28.03 8.57 -8.47
N LEU A 39 -28.26 9.70 -7.78
CA LEU A 39 -27.23 10.35 -6.97
C LEU A 39 -26.72 9.44 -5.85
N PHE A 40 -27.62 8.75 -5.15
CA PHE A 40 -27.27 7.78 -4.11
C PHE A 40 -26.35 6.68 -4.65
N LEU A 41 -26.72 6.04 -5.75
CA LEU A 41 -25.91 4.97 -6.34
C LEU A 41 -24.57 5.48 -6.85
N MET A 42 -24.55 6.61 -7.55
CA MET A 42 -23.30 7.22 -8.01
C MET A 42 -22.37 7.53 -6.84
N THR A 43 -22.90 8.04 -5.72
CA THR A 43 -22.11 8.32 -4.52
C THR A 43 -21.53 7.05 -3.92
N LEU A 44 -22.34 5.99 -3.81
CA LEU A 44 -21.88 4.69 -3.31
C LEU A 44 -20.76 4.10 -4.19
N PHE A 45 -20.90 4.18 -5.52
CA PHE A 45 -19.87 3.72 -6.45
C PHE A 45 -18.61 4.58 -6.41
N ALA A 46 -18.75 5.91 -6.35
CA ALA A 46 -17.62 6.83 -6.26
C ALA A 46 -16.81 6.60 -4.97
N LEU A 47 -17.48 6.42 -3.83
CA LEU A 47 -16.84 6.08 -2.56
C LEU A 47 -16.12 4.72 -2.63
N ALA A 48 -16.76 3.70 -3.18
CA ALA A 48 -16.13 2.39 -3.37
C ALA A 48 -14.91 2.48 -4.30
N ARG A 49 -14.97 3.23 -5.39
CA ARG A 49 -13.85 3.50 -6.30
C ARG A 49 -12.70 4.25 -5.61
N LYS A 50 -13.02 5.14 -4.66
CA LYS A 50 -12.01 5.81 -3.81
C LYS A 50 -11.49 4.93 -2.68
N GLY A 51 -11.96 3.68 -2.58
CA GLY A 51 -11.46 2.66 -1.67
C GLY A 51 -12.21 2.52 -0.35
N HIS A 52 -13.35 3.24 -0.15
CA HIS A 52 -14.19 3.06 1.03
C HIS A 52 -14.97 1.76 0.93
N LEU A 53 -15.12 1.03 2.05
CA LEU A 53 -15.87 -0.23 2.09
C LEU A 53 -17.38 -0.02 2.11
N CYS A 54 -17.83 1.04 2.78
CA CYS A 54 -19.25 1.33 2.95
C CYS A 54 -19.49 2.84 3.01
N MET A 55 -20.75 3.21 2.97
CA MET A 55 -21.25 4.56 3.10
C MET A 55 -22.24 4.64 4.26
N LYS A 56 -22.13 5.67 5.11
CA LYS A 56 -23.09 6.00 6.15
C LYS A 56 -23.75 7.33 5.82
N ILE A 57 -25.06 7.40 5.88
CA ILE A 57 -25.83 8.63 5.68
C ILE A 57 -26.46 9.02 7.02
N THR A 58 -25.75 9.75 7.88
CA THR A 58 -26.26 10.10 9.23
C THR A 58 -26.09 11.56 9.60
N ASP A 59 -25.04 12.25 9.15
CA ASP A 59 -24.73 13.65 9.45
C ASP A 59 -23.83 14.26 8.38
N GLU A 60 -23.82 15.59 8.26
CA GLU A 60 -22.97 16.33 7.33
C GLU A 60 -21.47 16.02 7.50
N ALA A 61 -21.04 15.69 8.72
CA ALA A 61 -19.63 15.34 9.03
C ALA A 61 -19.28 13.87 8.79
N SER A 62 -20.23 13.00 8.50
CA SER A 62 -20.03 11.54 8.50
C SER A 62 -19.77 10.91 7.13
N LEU A 63 -19.66 11.70 6.08
CA LEU A 63 -19.23 11.26 4.75
C LEU A 63 -17.74 11.61 4.55
N PRO A 64 -16.81 10.79 5.02
CA PRO A 64 -15.41 11.20 5.22
C PRO A 64 -14.63 11.50 3.95
N ALA A 65 -15.22 11.31 2.77
CA ALA A 65 -14.56 11.54 1.50
C ALA A 65 -15.25 12.61 0.64
N LEU A 66 -16.38 13.16 1.10
CA LEU A 66 -17.08 14.21 0.36
C LEU A 66 -16.61 15.59 0.85
N PRO A 67 -16.08 16.44 -0.04
CA PRO A 67 -15.84 17.83 0.30
C PRO A 67 -17.20 18.50 0.54
N ALA A 68 -17.42 19.05 1.73
CA ALA A 68 -18.60 19.83 2.11
C ALA A 68 -19.95 19.22 1.66
N VAL A 69 -20.52 18.35 2.47
CA VAL A 69 -21.90 17.88 2.27
C VAL A 69 -22.86 18.98 2.69
N THR A 70 -23.63 19.50 1.74
CA THR A 70 -24.70 20.45 2.05
C THR A 70 -25.91 19.70 2.60
N SER A 71 -26.77 20.38 3.38
CA SER A 71 -28.04 19.81 3.87
C SER A 71 -28.95 19.34 2.73
N GLU A 72 -28.91 20.02 1.58
CA GLU A 72 -29.64 19.63 0.37
C GLU A 72 -29.12 18.30 -0.20
N LEU A 73 -27.78 18.11 -0.30
CA LEU A 73 -27.18 16.85 -0.75
C LEU A 73 -27.52 15.70 0.19
N TYR A 74 -27.46 15.93 1.49
CA TYR A 74 -27.83 14.95 2.50
C TYR A 74 -29.27 14.47 2.33
N ALA A 75 -30.23 15.41 2.18
CA ALA A 75 -31.62 15.07 1.97
C ALA A 75 -31.84 14.25 0.69
N LEU A 76 -31.17 14.61 -0.41
CA LEU A 76 -31.24 13.87 -1.67
C LEU A 76 -30.66 12.45 -1.56
N LEU A 77 -29.57 12.27 -0.80
CA LEU A 77 -28.99 10.93 -0.58
C LEU A 77 -29.92 10.05 0.27
N GLN A 78 -30.58 10.62 1.28
CA GLN A 78 -31.57 9.89 2.09
C GLN A 78 -32.80 9.51 1.27
N GLU A 79 -33.34 10.45 0.50
CA GLU A 79 -34.46 10.19 -0.40
C GLU A 79 -34.10 9.09 -1.40
N GLY A 80 -32.92 9.18 -2.04
CA GLY A 80 -32.44 8.19 -2.98
C GLY A 80 -32.27 6.81 -2.36
N ALA A 81 -31.76 6.72 -1.13
CA ALA A 81 -31.65 5.45 -0.42
C ALA A 81 -33.02 4.80 -0.15
N ASN A 82 -34.02 5.60 0.19
CA ASN A 82 -35.40 5.13 0.43
C ASN A 82 -36.10 4.68 -0.86
N GLU A 83 -35.75 5.26 -1.99
CA GLU A 83 -36.32 4.92 -3.31
C GLU A 83 -35.72 3.62 -3.90
N ILE A 84 -34.56 3.18 -3.42
CA ILE A 84 -33.94 1.93 -3.90
C ILE A 84 -34.82 0.74 -3.53
N SER A 85 -35.33 0.08 -4.56
CA SER A 85 -36.24 -1.05 -4.38
C SER A 85 -35.60 -2.24 -3.69
N SER A 86 -36.43 -3.07 -3.04
CA SER A 86 -36.01 -4.34 -2.45
C SER A 86 -35.43 -5.34 -3.48
N PHE A 87 -35.57 -5.05 -4.79
CA PHE A 87 -34.91 -5.83 -5.85
C PHE A 87 -33.41 -5.59 -5.90
N LEU A 88 -32.95 -4.36 -5.64
CA LEU A 88 -31.54 -3.96 -5.69
C LEU A 88 -30.85 -4.03 -4.32
N MET A 89 -31.62 -3.84 -3.24
CA MET A 89 -31.08 -3.77 -1.88
C MET A 89 -31.71 -4.79 -0.97
N ILE A 90 -30.92 -5.35 -0.06
CA ILE A 90 -31.36 -6.18 1.06
C ILE A 90 -30.98 -5.52 2.37
N ASP A 91 -31.95 -5.43 3.29
CA ASP A 91 -31.70 -5.11 4.69
C ASP A 91 -31.30 -6.40 5.41
N TYR A 92 -30.02 -6.55 5.68
CA TYR A 92 -29.47 -7.78 6.23
C TYR A 92 -29.78 -7.97 7.73
N GLU A 93 -30.15 -6.91 8.44
CA GLU A 93 -30.62 -7.03 9.83
C GLU A 93 -32.01 -7.66 9.93
N ILE A 94 -32.89 -7.31 8.98
CA ILE A 94 -34.27 -7.77 8.94
C ILE A 94 -34.35 -9.16 8.28
N LYS A 95 -33.60 -9.35 7.21
CA LYS A 95 -33.63 -10.59 6.41
C LYS A 95 -32.22 -11.16 6.28
N ARG A 96 -31.86 -12.09 7.14
CA ARG A 96 -30.63 -12.89 7.02
C ARG A 96 -30.71 -13.90 5.87
N GLU A 97 -31.11 -13.44 4.70
CA GLU A 97 -31.23 -14.23 3.50
C GLU A 97 -29.87 -14.37 2.78
N LYS A 98 -29.82 -15.24 1.78
CA LYS A 98 -28.66 -15.38 0.90
C LYS A 98 -28.32 -14.03 0.27
N ILE A 99 -27.06 -13.61 0.39
CA ILE A 99 -26.56 -12.33 -0.17
C ILE A 99 -26.54 -12.41 -1.70
N ASN A 100 -27.64 -12.00 -2.33
CA ASN A 100 -27.84 -12.07 -3.77
C ASN A 100 -28.23 -10.73 -4.41
N LYS A 101 -28.20 -9.64 -3.65
CA LYS A 101 -28.50 -8.28 -4.11
C LYS A 101 -27.22 -7.46 -4.25
N PRO A 102 -27.15 -6.53 -5.21
CA PRO A 102 -25.96 -5.72 -5.43
C PRO A 102 -25.63 -4.75 -4.28
N ILE A 103 -26.65 -4.35 -3.49
CA ILE A 103 -26.51 -3.43 -2.37
C ILE A 103 -26.96 -4.12 -1.09
N ILE A 104 -26.17 -3.96 -0.03
CA ILE A 104 -26.48 -4.48 1.30
C ILE A 104 -26.60 -3.29 2.24
N PHE A 105 -27.73 -3.20 2.95
CA PHE A 105 -27.90 -2.30 4.08
C PHE A 105 -27.73 -3.09 5.37
N TYR A 106 -26.80 -2.64 6.22
CA TYR A 106 -26.49 -3.30 7.47
C TYR A 106 -25.96 -2.29 8.49
N ASP A 107 -26.57 -2.23 9.66
CA ASP A 107 -26.17 -1.40 10.81
C ASP A 107 -25.98 0.07 10.41
N ASN A 108 -27.00 0.65 9.74
CA ASN A 108 -27.03 2.01 9.19
C ASN A 108 -25.95 2.31 8.13
N HIS A 109 -25.44 1.28 7.45
CA HIS A 109 -24.42 1.44 6.40
C HIS A 109 -24.84 0.74 5.12
N TYR A 110 -24.50 1.37 4.00
CA TYR A 110 -24.72 0.85 2.65
C TYR A 110 -23.41 0.31 2.10
N TYR A 111 -23.45 -0.93 1.62
CA TYR A 111 -22.32 -1.65 1.05
C TYR A 111 -22.62 -2.08 -0.39
N LEU A 112 -21.57 -2.11 -1.22
CA LEU A 112 -21.62 -3.00 -2.37
C LEU A 112 -21.50 -4.46 -1.89
N GLN A 113 -22.25 -5.36 -2.48
CA GLN A 113 -22.33 -6.79 -2.11
C GLN A 113 -20.92 -7.39 -1.91
N GLN A 114 -20.04 -7.18 -2.88
CA GLN A 114 -18.70 -7.75 -2.85
C GLN A 114 -17.90 -7.29 -1.62
N ASN A 115 -17.97 -6.02 -1.27
CA ASN A 115 -17.27 -5.45 -0.13
C ASN A 115 -17.78 -6.03 1.19
N PHE A 116 -19.11 -6.17 1.32
CA PHE A 116 -19.73 -6.77 2.49
C PHE A 116 -19.31 -8.23 2.68
N VAL A 117 -19.26 -9.00 1.58
CA VAL A 117 -18.84 -10.41 1.61
C VAL A 117 -17.37 -10.55 2.03
N PHE A 118 -16.46 -9.75 1.48
CA PHE A 118 -15.04 -9.79 1.87
C PHE A 118 -14.83 -9.42 3.32
N GLU A 119 -15.49 -8.36 3.78
CA GLU A 119 -15.43 -7.94 5.19
C GLU A 119 -15.98 -9.04 6.10
N GLY A 120 -17.12 -9.67 5.75
CA GLY A 120 -17.72 -10.78 6.48
C GLY A 120 -16.82 -12.02 6.56
N ILE A 121 -16.13 -12.38 5.47
CA ILE A 121 -15.15 -13.48 5.46
C ILE A 121 -14.00 -13.17 6.41
N LEU A 122 -13.45 -11.96 6.34
CA LEU A 122 -12.35 -11.55 7.19
C LEU A 122 -12.71 -11.62 8.68
N ILE A 123 -13.85 -11.05 9.06
CA ILE A 123 -14.33 -11.01 10.45
C ILE A 123 -14.49 -12.42 11.01
N ARG A 124 -15.17 -13.32 10.27
CA ARG A 124 -15.37 -14.72 10.71
C ARG A 124 -14.06 -15.46 10.94
N GLN A 125 -13.10 -15.31 10.02
CA GLN A 125 -11.82 -16.00 10.13
C GLN A 125 -10.99 -15.49 11.30
N ILE A 126 -11.01 -14.18 11.56
CA ILE A 126 -10.34 -13.59 12.73
C ILE A 126 -10.97 -14.16 14.00
N GLN A 127 -12.30 -14.12 14.13
CA GLN A 127 -13.00 -14.63 15.31
C GLN A 127 -12.75 -16.13 15.54
N ALA A 128 -12.68 -16.93 14.46
CA ALA A 128 -12.38 -18.36 14.56
C ALA A 128 -10.94 -18.61 15.04
N LEU A 129 -9.97 -17.78 14.65
CA LEU A 129 -8.59 -17.92 15.08
C LEU A 129 -8.36 -17.37 16.48
N GLU A 130 -9.09 -16.34 16.93
CA GLU A 130 -8.99 -15.78 18.29
C GLU A 130 -9.32 -16.79 19.38
N THR A 131 -10.19 -17.76 19.11
CA THR A 131 -10.55 -18.80 20.06
C THR A 131 -9.43 -19.84 20.27
N TYR A 132 -8.42 -19.85 19.40
CA TYR A 132 -7.31 -20.78 19.49
C TYR A 132 -6.16 -20.18 20.31
N VAL A 133 -5.93 -20.76 21.50
CA VAL A 133 -4.77 -20.42 22.34
C VAL A 133 -3.64 -21.41 22.06
N SER A 134 -2.49 -20.91 21.69
CA SER A 134 -1.28 -21.72 21.51
C SER A 134 -0.86 -22.43 22.81
N SER A 135 -0.34 -23.65 22.71
CA SER A 135 0.02 -24.47 23.88
C SER A 135 1.09 -23.79 24.74
N GLN A 136 0.89 -23.80 26.07
CA GLN A 136 1.77 -23.18 27.05
C GLN A 136 3.16 -23.84 27.20
N ASN A 137 3.42 -24.97 26.53
CA ASN A 137 4.60 -25.82 26.75
C ASN A 137 5.94 -25.26 26.22
N ALA A 138 5.96 -24.07 25.61
CA ALA A 138 7.17 -23.52 25.02
C ALA A 138 7.75 -22.30 25.76
N LYS A 139 7.17 -21.89 26.89
CA LYS A 139 7.55 -20.64 27.58
C LYS A 139 9.00 -20.60 28.01
N GLU A 140 9.51 -21.66 28.63
CA GLU A 140 10.91 -21.72 29.11
C GLU A 140 11.89 -21.64 27.93
N ALA A 141 11.68 -22.42 26.89
CA ALA A 141 12.55 -22.39 25.70
C ALA A 141 12.56 -21.04 24.99
N ILE A 142 11.42 -20.32 24.99
CA ILE A 142 11.33 -18.96 24.46
C ILE A 142 12.14 -17.99 25.30
N GLU A 143 11.99 -18.04 26.63
CA GLU A 143 12.71 -17.13 27.53
C GLU A 143 14.22 -17.35 27.50
N ASP A 144 14.68 -18.59 27.46
CA ASP A 144 16.11 -18.91 27.32
C ASP A 144 16.69 -18.32 26.04
N TYR A 145 15.96 -18.46 24.91
CA TYR A 145 16.39 -17.88 23.65
C TYR A 145 16.39 -16.35 23.68
N LEU A 146 15.38 -15.74 24.29
CA LEU A 146 15.26 -14.28 24.41
C LEU A 146 16.33 -13.66 25.34
N GLN A 147 16.75 -14.37 26.39
CA GLN A 147 17.83 -13.93 27.26
C GLN A 147 19.17 -13.90 26.53
N ALA A 148 19.44 -14.91 25.69
CA ALA A 148 20.66 -14.99 24.89
C ALA A 148 20.66 -14.05 23.66
N SER A 149 19.54 -13.43 23.33
CA SER A 149 19.38 -12.60 22.13
C SER A 149 19.75 -11.14 22.35
N SER A 150 20.15 -10.45 21.26
CA SER A 150 20.40 -8.99 21.23
C SER A 150 19.12 -8.16 20.98
N LEU A 151 17.95 -8.75 21.13
CA LEU A 151 16.67 -8.07 20.97
C LEU A 151 16.44 -7.03 22.08
N ASN A 152 15.89 -5.87 21.71
CA ASN A 152 15.40 -4.91 22.69
C ASN A 152 14.09 -5.40 23.34
N ASN A 153 13.60 -4.66 24.34
CA ASN A 153 12.42 -5.07 25.10
C ASN A 153 11.15 -5.16 24.24
N GLU A 154 10.94 -4.23 23.30
CA GLU A 154 9.80 -4.22 22.38
C GLU A 154 9.84 -5.44 21.45
N GLN A 155 10.99 -5.75 20.89
CA GLN A 155 11.20 -6.92 20.05
C GLN A 155 11.02 -8.23 20.82
N LYS A 156 11.52 -8.32 22.04
CA LYS A 156 11.28 -9.47 22.93
C LYS A 156 9.80 -9.66 23.22
N MET A 157 9.09 -8.56 23.46
CA MET A 157 7.64 -8.60 23.66
C MET A 157 6.91 -9.09 22.40
N ALA A 158 7.30 -8.61 21.19
CA ALA A 158 6.75 -9.08 19.93
C ALA A 158 6.92 -10.59 19.76
N VAL A 159 8.12 -11.13 20.04
CA VAL A 159 8.37 -12.57 19.97
C VAL A 159 7.47 -13.33 20.93
N ARG A 160 7.39 -12.92 22.22
CA ARG A 160 6.50 -13.56 23.21
C ARG A 160 5.04 -13.62 22.74
N GLN A 161 4.55 -12.51 22.21
CA GLN A 161 3.18 -12.39 21.76
C GLN A 161 2.82 -13.37 20.62
N VAL A 162 3.73 -13.58 19.67
CA VAL A 162 3.54 -14.53 18.56
C VAL A 162 3.29 -15.96 19.06
N PHE A 163 3.86 -16.33 20.19
CA PHE A 163 3.66 -17.66 20.77
C PHE A 163 2.45 -17.75 21.73
N CYS A 164 1.83 -16.61 22.05
CA CYS A 164 0.64 -16.57 22.92
C CYS A 164 -0.66 -16.44 22.14
N THR A 165 -0.63 -15.94 20.90
CA THR A 165 -1.82 -15.65 20.09
C THR A 165 -1.73 -16.26 18.70
N ALA A 166 -2.85 -16.66 18.12
CA ALA A 166 -2.86 -17.14 16.74
C ALA A 166 -2.61 -16.04 15.72
N ILE A 167 -3.01 -14.80 16.04
CA ILE A 167 -2.82 -13.62 15.20
C ILE A 167 -2.00 -12.61 16.00
N SER A 168 -0.89 -12.13 15.42
CA SER A 168 -0.08 -11.07 15.99
C SER A 168 0.17 -9.96 14.98
N ILE A 169 0.19 -8.72 15.45
CA ILE A 169 0.50 -7.54 14.66
C ILE A 169 1.75 -6.88 15.23
N ILE A 170 2.72 -6.62 14.35
CA ILE A 170 3.93 -5.86 14.67
C ILE A 170 3.92 -4.60 13.81
N SER A 171 3.58 -3.48 14.42
CA SER A 171 3.57 -2.17 13.77
C SER A 171 4.85 -1.41 14.08
N GLY A 172 5.29 -0.56 13.16
CA GLY A 172 6.43 0.31 13.37
C GLY A 172 6.91 0.97 12.10
N GLY A 173 7.45 2.17 12.23
CA GLY A 173 8.05 2.90 11.12
C GLY A 173 9.29 2.21 10.53
N PRO A 174 9.89 2.79 9.51
CA PRO A 174 11.13 2.28 8.92
C PRO A 174 12.29 2.35 9.92
N GLY A 175 13.27 1.45 9.75
CA GLY A 175 14.46 1.43 10.62
C GLY A 175 14.25 0.92 12.05
N ARG A 176 13.03 0.53 12.42
CA ARG A 176 12.67 0.04 13.77
C ARG A 176 12.87 -1.48 13.95
N GLY A 177 13.57 -2.14 13.04
CA GLY A 177 13.97 -3.53 13.20
C GLY A 177 12.88 -4.58 12.93
N LYS A 178 11.77 -4.25 12.24
CA LYS A 178 10.71 -5.23 11.89
C LYS A 178 11.25 -6.50 11.24
N THR A 179 12.06 -6.37 10.19
CA THR A 179 12.63 -7.50 9.45
C THR A 179 13.57 -8.35 10.32
N TYR A 180 14.33 -7.70 11.21
CA TYR A 180 15.16 -8.41 12.17
C TYR A 180 14.29 -9.19 13.18
N THR A 181 13.23 -8.59 13.68
CA THR A 181 12.25 -9.26 14.56
C THR A 181 11.61 -10.47 13.85
N ALA A 182 11.25 -10.34 12.56
CA ALA A 182 10.74 -11.46 11.75
C ALA A 182 11.72 -12.62 11.67
N SER A 183 13.00 -12.32 11.40
CA SER A 183 14.07 -13.32 11.38
C SER A 183 14.18 -14.08 12.70
N MET A 184 14.12 -13.35 13.82
CA MET A 184 14.20 -13.96 15.15
C MET A 184 12.96 -14.79 15.48
N ILE A 185 11.75 -14.33 15.14
CA ILE A 185 10.51 -15.11 15.29
C ILE A 185 10.61 -16.43 14.51
N ALA A 186 11.09 -16.38 13.26
CA ALA A 186 11.26 -17.58 12.44
C ALA A 186 12.26 -18.58 13.06
N ARG A 187 13.41 -18.08 13.55
CA ARG A 187 14.44 -18.92 14.21
C ARG A 187 13.90 -19.59 15.48
N VAL A 188 13.26 -18.81 16.36
CA VAL A 188 12.66 -19.33 17.61
C VAL A 188 11.59 -20.36 17.29
N PHE A 189 10.72 -20.09 16.31
CA PHE A 189 9.65 -21.00 15.91
C PHE A 189 10.20 -22.35 15.42
N LEU A 190 11.23 -22.34 14.57
CA LEU A 190 11.84 -23.56 14.03
C LEU A 190 12.66 -24.33 15.06
N SER A 191 13.17 -23.70 16.10
CA SER A 191 13.83 -24.37 17.22
C SER A 191 12.85 -25.12 18.11
N ILE A 192 11.66 -24.53 18.33
CA ILE A 192 10.60 -25.12 19.17
C ILE A 192 9.83 -26.20 18.41
N TYR A 193 9.58 -25.96 17.11
CA TYR A 193 8.78 -26.83 16.24
C TYR A 193 9.61 -27.36 15.05
N PRO A 194 10.50 -28.34 15.25
CA PRO A 194 11.46 -28.79 14.22
C PRO A 194 10.82 -29.37 12.98
N ASN A 195 9.57 -29.87 13.08
CA ASN A 195 8.84 -30.48 11.96
C ASN A 195 7.90 -29.51 11.23
N LYS A 196 7.83 -28.23 11.67
CA LYS A 196 6.97 -27.23 11.05
C LYS A 196 7.73 -26.39 10.03
N LYS A 197 6.99 -25.65 9.19
CA LYS A 197 7.52 -24.76 8.16
C LYS A 197 7.18 -23.31 8.49
N VAL A 198 8.00 -22.41 7.98
CA VAL A 198 7.79 -20.95 8.06
C VAL A 198 7.60 -20.42 6.64
N ILE A 199 6.54 -19.68 6.44
CA ILE A 199 6.26 -18.97 5.19
C ILE A 199 6.46 -17.49 5.46
N ILE A 200 7.35 -16.86 4.71
CA ILE A 200 7.58 -15.41 4.77
C ILE A 200 7.11 -14.82 3.44
N THR A 201 6.16 -13.89 3.52
CA THR A 201 5.48 -13.37 2.34
C THR A 201 5.29 -11.85 2.39
N ALA A 202 5.12 -11.25 1.24
CA ALA A 202 4.77 -9.83 1.10
C ALA A 202 3.84 -9.64 -0.11
N PRO A 203 3.10 -8.51 -0.20
CA PRO A 203 2.20 -8.23 -1.31
C PRO A 203 2.93 -8.03 -2.64
N THR A 204 4.19 -7.57 -2.62
CA THR A 204 4.96 -7.28 -3.84
C THR A 204 6.21 -8.14 -3.94
N GLY A 205 6.61 -8.48 -5.19
CA GLY A 205 7.83 -9.24 -5.43
C GLY A 205 9.09 -8.54 -4.94
N LYS A 206 9.15 -7.20 -5.05
CA LYS A 206 10.27 -6.41 -4.55
C LYS A 206 10.43 -6.51 -3.04
N ALA A 207 9.32 -6.42 -2.29
CA ALA A 207 9.36 -6.60 -0.84
C ALA A 207 9.79 -8.02 -0.46
N THR A 208 9.30 -9.03 -1.19
CA THR A 208 9.68 -10.43 -0.96
C THR A 208 11.18 -10.67 -1.19
N LEU A 209 11.75 -10.15 -2.28
CA LEU A 209 13.18 -10.24 -2.57
C LEU A 209 14.02 -9.57 -1.47
N ARG A 210 13.61 -8.37 -1.05
CA ARG A 210 14.28 -7.65 0.04
C ARG A 210 14.24 -8.42 1.37
N LEU A 211 13.12 -9.06 1.69
CA LEU A 211 13.02 -9.94 2.86
C LEU A 211 13.99 -11.11 2.76
N GLN A 212 14.06 -11.76 1.61
CA GLN A 212 14.97 -12.87 1.37
C GLN A 212 16.45 -12.47 1.52
N GLU A 213 16.82 -11.27 1.04
CA GLU A 213 18.18 -10.72 1.20
C GLU A 213 18.49 -10.31 2.64
N SER A 214 17.49 -9.82 3.38
CA SER A 214 17.67 -9.30 4.75
C SER A 214 17.57 -10.37 5.82
N ILE A 215 16.82 -11.44 5.55
CA ILE A 215 16.67 -12.61 6.43
C ILE A 215 17.66 -13.66 5.98
N ASP A 216 18.89 -13.54 6.44
CA ASP A 216 19.98 -14.47 6.14
C ASP A 216 19.81 -15.79 6.94
N ILE A 217 18.82 -16.59 6.54
CA ILE A 217 18.55 -17.92 7.10
C ILE A 217 18.51 -18.92 5.96
N ASN A 218 19.51 -19.76 5.88
CA ASN A 218 19.56 -20.88 4.93
C ASN A 218 18.97 -22.15 5.56
N ASP A 219 17.63 -22.19 5.67
CA ASP A 219 16.91 -23.35 6.21
C ASP A 219 15.84 -23.77 5.19
N PRO A 220 15.81 -25.04 4.72
CA PRO A 220 14.85 -25.52 3.71
C PRO A 220 13.41 -25.49 4.19
N ARG A 221 13.15 -25.32 5.48
CA ARG A 221 11.81 -25.17 6.07
C ARG A 221 11.26 -23.74 5.91
N ILE A 222 12.07 -22.77 5.49
CA ILE A 222 11.65 -21.40 5.23
C ILE A 222 11.40 -21.20 3.75
N THR A 223 10.22 -20.72 3.41
CA THR A 223 9.84 -20.37 2.04
C THR A 223 9.52 -18.88 1.91
N PHE A 224 10.03 -18.26 0.85
CA PHE A 224 9.73 -16.88 0.49
C PHE A 224 8.83 -16.85 -0.76
N SER A 225 7.74 -16.12 -0.72
CA SER A 225 6.84 -15.98 -1.87
C SER A 225 6.04 -14.68 -1.79
N THR A 226 5.50 -14.22 -2.91
CA THR A 226 4.50 -13.15 -2.87
C THR A 226 3.16 -13.74 -2.42
N LEU A 227 2.29 -12.90 -1.83
CA LEU A 227 0.93 -13.32 -1.45
C LEU A 227 0.15 -13.88 -2.64
N HIS A 228 0.26 -13.27 -3.82
CA HIS A 228 -0.41 -13.74 -5.02
C HIS A 228 0.06 -15.15 -5.43
N SER A 229 1.36 -15.40 -5.37
CA SER A 229 1.94 -16.72 -5.65
C SER A 229 1.53 -17.75 -4.59
N LEU A 230 1.62 -17.38 -3.31
CA LEU A 230 1.23 -18.24 -2.18
C LEU A 230 -0.23 -18.69 -2.29
N LEU A 231 -1.12 -17.76 -2.61
CA LEU A 231 -2.56 -17.99 -2.72
C LEU A 231 -3.01 -18.49 -4.11
N GLN A 232 -2.06 -18.69 -5.03
CA GLN A 232 -2.29 -19.13 -6.41
C GLN A 232 -3.38 -18.30 -7.13
N ILE A 233 -3.34 -16.98 -6.95
CA ILE A 233 -4.30 -16.05 -7.55
C ILE A 233 -4.02 -15.93 -9.04
N GLN A 234 -5.05 -16.21 -9.85
CA GLN A 234 -5.01 -16.06 -11.31
C GLN A 234 -5.78 -14.79 -11.70
N PRO A 235 -5.24 -13.95 -12.61
CA PRO A 235 -5.88 -12.69 -13.00
C PRO A 235 -7.29 -12.83 -13.58
N GLU A 236 -7.59 -13.97 -14.19
CA GLU A 236 -8.84 -14.22 -14.91
C GLU A 236 -9.93 -14.88 -14.05
N LYS A 237 -9.63 -15.27 -12.81
CA LYS A 237 -10.57 -15.98 -11.93
C LYS A 237 -10.96 -15.13 -10.74
N SER A 238 -12.18 -15.35 -10.25
CA SER A 238 -12.60 -14.77 -8.98
C SER A 238 -11.62 -15.12 -7.87
N VAL A 239 -11.24 -14.13 -7.07
CA VAL A 239 -10.31 -14.32 -5.94
C VAL A 239 -10.77 -15.39 -4.97
N LEU A 240 -12.07 -15.66 -4.89
CA LEU A 240 -12.66 -16.64 -3.95
C LEU A 240 -12.82 -18.06 -4.51
N GLU A 241 -12.68 -18.30 -5.82
CA GLU A 241 -13.02 -19.60 -6.44
C GLU A 241 -12.13 -20.76 -6.00
N LYS A 242 -10.83 -20.54 -5.82
CA LYS A 242 -9.90 -21.61 -5.41
C LYS A 242 -9.38 -21.36 -4.01
N ARG A 243 -9.67 -22.25 -3.08
CA ARG A 243 -9.15 -22.21 -1.72
C ARG A 243 -7.83 -22.99 -1.64
N VAL A 244 -6.74 -22.29 -1.31
CA VAL A 244 -5.48 -22.91 -0.90
C VAL A 244 -5.53 -23.06 0.61
N LEU A 245 -5.23 -24.22 1.15
CA LEU A 245 -5.20 -24.45 2.60
C LEU A 245 -3.76 -24.33 3.09
N LEU A 246 -3.56 -23.42 4.01
CA LEU A 246 -2.28 -23.17 4.70
C LEU A 246 -2.43 -23.72 6.12
N GLY A 247 -1.88 -24.91 6.35
CA GLY A 247 -2.01 -25.61 7.63
C GLY A 247 -0.83 -25.34 8.59
N GLU A 248 -0.96 -25.79 9.81
CA GLU A 248 -0.04 -25.78 10.98
C GLU A 248 1.41 -25.26 10.80
N ASN A 249 1.55 -24.02 10.36
CA ASN A 249 2.82 -23.36 10.10
C ASN A 249 2.87 -21.99 10.79
N LEU A 250 4.00 -21.33 10.71
CA LEU A 250 4.12 -19.89 10.95
C LEU A 250 4.06 -19.17 9.60
N ILE A 251 3.20 -18.17 9.50
CA ILE A 251 3.11 -17.29 8.34
C ILE A 251 3.48 -15.87 8.78
N ILE A 252 4.51 -15.30 8.19
CA ILE A 252 4.91 -13.90 8.42
C ILE A 252 4.59 -13.11 7.17
N VAL A 253 3.77 -12.08 7.31
CA VAL A 253 3.32 -11.20 6.22
C VAL A 253 3.89 -9.82 6.45
N ASP A 254 4.88 -9.41 5.67
CA ASP A 254 5.44 -8.05 5.73
C ASP A 254 4.74 -7.11 4.76
N GLU A 255 4.91 -5.80 4.95
CA GLU A 255 4.23 -4.72 4.21
C GLU A 255 2.71 -4.91 4.20
N ALA A 256 2.13 -5.36 5.32
CA ALA A 256 0.70 -5.64 5.45
C ALA A 256 -0.19 -4.40 5.24
N SER A 257 0.34 -3.19 5.41
CA SER A 257 -0.33 -1.92 5.10
C SER A 257 -0.70 -1.76 3.62
N MET A 258 -0.07 -2.52 2.71
CA MET A 258 -0.35 -2.49 1.27
C MET A 258 -1.44 -3.49 0.84
N ILE A 259 -1.97 -4.30 1.75
CA ILE A 259 -2.90 -5.39 1.41
C ILE A 259 -4.33 -4.88 1.44
N ASP A 260 -5.04 -5.01 0.32
CA ASP A 260 -6.46 -4.68 0.20
C ASP A 260 -7.37 -5.73 0.86
N ILE A 261 -8.66 -5.39 1.02
CA ILE A 261 -9.64 -6.27 1.66
C ILE A 261 -9.82 -7.61 0.94
N ARG A 262 -9.69 -7.67 -0.39
CA ARG A 262 -9.89 -8.89 -1.18
C ARG A 262 -8.76 -9.87 -0.93
N LEU A 263 -7.52 -9.37 -1.03
CA LEU A 263 -6.32 -10.18 -0.80
C LEU A 263 -6.22 -10.60 0.67
N PHE A 264 -6.62 -9.72 1.60
CA PHE A 264 -6.66 -10.02 3.03
C PHE A 264 -7.71 -11.09 3.35
N ALA A 265 -8.93 -10.96 2.83
CA ALA A 265 -9.99 -11.95 3.01
C ALA A 265 -9.58 -13.31 2.43
N LYS A 266 -8.93 -13.34 1.25
CA LYS A 266 -8.43 -14.56 0.64
C LYS A 266 -7.35 -15.23 1.48
N LEU A 267 -6.40 -14.45 1.99
CA LEU A 267 -5.35 -14.95 2.88
C LEU A 267 -5.98 -15.58 4.13
N MET A 268 -6.84 -14.83 4.82
CA MET A 268 -7.49 -15.32 6.05
C MET A 268 -8.35 -16.56 5.81
N GLN A 269 -9.08 -16.62 4.68
CA GLN A 269 -9.84 -17.79 4.29
C GLN A 269 -8.96 -19.04 4.08
N SER A 270 -7.70 -18.85 3.71
CA SER A 270 -6.75 -19.92 3.44
C SER A 270 -6.08 -20.47 4.71
N ILE A 271 -6.12 -19.74 5.82
CA ILE A 271 -5.48 -20.13 7.08
C ILE A 271 -6.35 -21.15 7.81
N GLN A 272 -5.72 -22.23 8.26
CA GLN A 272 -6.35 -23.26 9.08
C GLN A 272 -6.12 -22.97 10.57
N VAL A 273 -7.04 -23.45 11.41
CA VAL A 273 -6.88 -23.43 12.88
C VAL A 273 -5.60 -24.19 13.24
N GLY A 274 -4.80 -23.63 14.15
CA GLY A 274 -3.47 -24.16 14.51
C GLY A 274 -2.29 -23.48 13.77
N THR A 275 -2.58 -22.64 12.76
CA THR A 275 -1.57 -21.80 12.11
C THR A 275 -1.39 -20.50 12.91
N THR A 276 -0.14 -20.11 13.15
CA THR A 276 0.20 -18.77 13.68
C THR A 276 0.46 -17.81 12.53
N ILE A 277 -0.16 -16.63 12.57
CA ILE A 277 0.09 -15.59 11.57
C ILE A 277 0.55 -14.28 12.21
N VAL A 278 1.59 -13.68 11.61
CA VAL A 278 2.16 -12.40 12.02
C VAL A 278 2.03 -11.41 10.88
N PHE A 279 1.30 -10.33 11.11
CA PHE A 279 1.22 -9.20 10.19
C PHE A 279 2.20 -8.12 10.62
N MET A 280 3.08 -7.71 9.71
CA MET A 280 4.05 -6.63 9.93
C MET A 280 3.80 -5.50 8.95
N GLY A 281 3.86 -4.26 9.44
CA GLY A 281 3.60 -3.09 8.60
C GLY A 281 3.81 -1.79 9.36
N ASP A 282 3.33 -0.73 8.76
CA ASP A 282 3.33 0.60 9.34
C ASP A 282 1.94 1.23 9.12
N GLU A 283 1.21 1.43 10.22
CA GLU A 283 -0.17 1.95 10.19
C GLU A 283 -0.26 3.43 9.72
N ASN A 284 0.87 4.13 9.66
CA ASN A 284 0.97 5.52 9.24
C ASN A 284 1.37 5.69 7.76
N GLN A 285 1.76 4.60 7.09
CA GLN A 285 2.05 4.63 5.66
C GLN A 285 0.76 4.71 4.83
N LEU A 286 0.95 5.00 3.54
CA LEU A 286 -0.15 5.00 2.58
C LEU A 286 -0.97 3.71 2.65
N PRO A 287 -2.30 3.83 2.72
CA PRO A 287 -3.18 2.66 2.58
C PRO A 287 -3.05 2.05 1.18
N PRO A 288 -3.54 0.82 0.97
CA PRO A 288 -3.54 0.20 -0.35
C PRO A 288 -4.31 1.09 -1.34
N VAL A 289 -3.92 1.08 -2.61
CA VAL A 289 -4.64 1.80 -3.68
C VAL A 289 -6.06 1.27 -3.81
N GLU A 290 -6.21 -0.04 -3.67
CA GLU A 290 -7.48 -0.77 -3.72
C GLU A 290 -8.36 -0.49 -2.47
N ILE A 291 -9.43 -1.24 -2.31
CA ILE A 291 -10.46 -1.01 -1.28
C ILE A 291 -9.99 -1.43 0.12
N GLY A 292 -10.24 -0.58 1.11
CA GLY A 292 -10.11 -0.85 2.54
C GLY A 292 -8.74 -0.52 3.15
N THR A 293 -8.73 -0.31 4.46
CA THR A 293 -7.54 -0.06 5.31
C THR A 293 -7.43 -1.13 6.38
N VAL A 294 -7.41 -2.40 5.93
CA VAL A 294 -7.54 -3.56 6.82
C VAL A 294 -6.49 -3.57 7.91
N PHE A 295 -5.22 -3.31 7.57
CA PHE A 295 -4.12 -3.37 8.53
C PHE A 295 -4.29 -2.36 9.68
N SER A 296 -4.62 -1.10 9.37
CA SER A 296 -4.83 -0.09 10.41
C SER A 296 -6.07 -0.38 11.28
N GLU A 297 -7.13 -0.93 10.70
CA GLU A 297 -8.31 -1.37 11.44
C GLU A 297 -7.99 -2.54 12.39
N LEU A 298 -7.19 -3.49 11.95
CA LEU A 298 -6.72 -4.58 12.80
C LEU A 298 -5.81 -4.08 13.92
N CYS A 299 -4.95 -3.08 13.65
CA CYS A 299 -4.16 -2.41 14.69
C CYS A 299 -5.08 -1.76 15.75
N ASN A 300 -6.12 -1.04 15.31
CA ASN A 300 -7.09 -0.41 16.21
C ASN A 300 -7.83 -1.47 17.04
N TYR A 301 -8.32 -2.52 16.40
CA TYR A 301 -8.99 -3.63 17.08
C TYR A 301 -8.07 -4.30 18.12
N ALA A 302 -6.82 -4.60 17.76
CA ALA A 302 -5.86 -5.24 18.64
C ALA A 302 -5.55 -4.41 19.87
N LYS A 303 -5.35 -3.09 19.70
CA LYS A 303 -5.08 -2.14 20.80
C LYS A 303 -6.21 -2.09 21.84
N VAL A 304 -7.46 -2.20 21.39
CA VAL A 304 -8.64 -2.06 22.27
C VAL A 304 -9.08 -3.41 22.82
N SER A 305 -9.11 -4.47 22.01
CA SER A 305 -9.65 -5.77 22.41
C SER A 305 -8.68 -6.62 23.22
N GLY A 306 -7.38 -6.52 22.96
CA GLY A 306 -6.36 -7.42 23.50
C GLY A 306 -6.51 -8.89 23.07
N ARG A 307 -7.44 -9.21 22.15
CA ARG A 307 -7.71 -10.60 21.71
C ARG A 307 -6.70 -11.12 20.69
N ILE A 308 -6.11 -10.22 19.92
CA ILE A 308 -4.99 -10.51 19.03
C ILE A 308 -3.74 -9.76 19.50
N GLY A 309 -2.56 -10.32 19.26
CA GLY A 309 -1.31 -9.73 19.68
C GLY A 309 -1.04 -8.39 18.97
N TYR A 310 -0.60 -7.38 19.72
CA TYR A 310 -0.18 -6.10 19.15
C TYR A 310 1.11 -5.62 19.81
N THR A 311 2.13 -5.36 19.00
CA THR A 311 3.37 -4.73 19.44
C THR A 311 3.71 -3.57 18.53
N LEU A 312 3.96 -2.41 19.12
CA LEU A 312 4.45 -1.24 18.42
C LEU A 312 5.96 -1.09 18.68
N LEU A 313 6.76 -1.10 17.63
CA LEU A 313 8.21 -0.88 17.72
C LEU A 313 8.47 0.62 17.62
N HIS A 314 8.91 1.24 18.71
CA HIS A 314 9.24 2.67 18.78
C HIS A 314 10.72 2.94 18.62
N GLU A 315 11.56 2.08 19.21
CA GLU A 315 13.00 2.30 19.18
C GLU A 315 13.57 2.25 17.77
N CYS A 316 14.24 3.34 17.38
CA CYS A 316 14.94 3.40 16.11
C CYS A 316 16.33 2.78 16.28
N MET A 317 16.60 1.73 15.52
CA MET A 317 17.89 1.04 15.52
C MET A 317 18.96 1.76 14.68
N ARG A 318 18.63 2.90 14.07
CA ARG A 318 19.53 3.70 13.22
C ARG A 318 19.63 5.12 13.78
N THR A 319 20.78 5.44 14.34
CA THR A 319 21.05 6.76 14.94
C THR A 319 21.04 7.92 13.94
N ASP A 320 21.34 7.65 12.67
CA ASP A 320 21.45 8.65 11.60
C ASP A 320 20.09 9.22 11.12
N LEU A 321 18.97 8.69 11.65
CA LEU A 321 17.61 9.03 11.21
C LEU A 321 16.89 10.04 12.11
N ALA A 322 17.52 10.61 13.11
CA ALA A 322 16.84 11.46 14.11
C ALA A 322 16.03 12.61 13.46
N HIS A 323 16.56 13.28 12.44
CA HIS A 323 15.87 14.37 11.73
C HIS A 323 14.67 13.86 10.91
N ILE A 324 14.78 12.67 10.29
CA ILE A 324 13.67 12.07 9.52
C ILE A 324 12.55 11.63 10.47
N LEU A 325 12.90 11.11 11.65
CA LEU A 325 11.91 10.74 12.67
C LEU A 325 11.17 11.97 13.20
N GLN A 326 11.88 13.08 13.48
CA GLN A 326 11.25 14.32 13.91
C GLN A 326 10.27 14.85 12.86
N LEU A 327 10.66 14.82 11.58
CA LEU A 327 9.76 15.19 10.47
C LEU A 327 8.57 14.24 10.38
N SER A 328 8.79 12.93 10.54
CA SER A 328 7.73 11.92 10.53
C SER A 328 6.70 12.18 11.63
N ASP A 329 7.15 12.51 12.84
CA ASP A 329 6.28 12.80 13.97
C ASP A 329 5.45 14.07 13.74
N LYS A 330 6.05 15.14 13.21
CA LYS A 330 5.32 16.36 12.83
C LYS A 330 4.23 16.07 11.79
N ILE A 331 4.58 15.33 10.73
CA ILE A 331 3.62 14.96 9.68
C ILE A 331 2.49 14.12 10.26
N HIS A 332 2.80 13.16 11.12
CA HIS A 332 1.78 12.32 11.76
C HIS A 332 0.78 13.15 12.58
N LYS A 333 1.26 14.18 13.27
CA LYS A 333 0.43 15.14 14.03
C LYS A 333 -0.29 16.17 13.15
N GLY A 334 0.04 16.26 11.86
CA GLY A 334 -0.47 17.30 10.96
C GLY A 334 0.17 18.68 11.21
N GLU A 335 1.34 18.72 11.85
CA GLU A 335 2.08 19.96 12.10
C GLU A 335 2.79 20.42 10.83
N SER A 336 2.90 21.75 10.65
CA SER A 336 3.60 22.34 9.51
C SER A 336 5.08 21.94 9.48
N ILE A 337 5.56 21.65 8.28
CA ILE A 337 6.96 21.38 7.97
C ILE A 337 7.56 22.39 6.98
N SER A 338 6.88 23.51 6.73
CA SER A 338 7.28 24.52 5.74
C SER A 338 8.70 25.04 5.94
N GLY A 339 9.16 25.18 7.19
CA GLY A 339 10.54 25.56 7.50
C GLY A 339 11.63 24.54 7.09
N ASN A 340 11.21 23.33 6.70
CA ASN A 340 12.11 22.26 6.25
C ASN A 340 12.03 22.03 4.73
N CYS A 341 11.32 22.89 3.98
CA CYS A 341 11.05 22.73 2.57
C CYS A 341 11.69 23.84 1.74
N ILE A 342 12.06 23.48 0.51
CA ILE A 342 12.36 24.44 -0.56
C ILE A 342 11.03 24.79 -1.21
N ALA A 343 10.66 26.07 -1.25
CA ALA A 343 9.42 26.51 -1.87
C ALA A 343 9.45 26.29 -3.39
N TRP A 344 8.39 25.69 -3.92
CA TRP A 344 8.21 25.47 -5.35
C TRP A 344 7.46 26.64 -5.98
N ASP A 345 8.12 27.80 -6.07
CA ASP A 345 7.53 29.02 -6.62
C ASP A 345 7.82 29.21 -8.11
N SER A 346 8.83 28.50 -8.63
CA SER A 346 9.26 28.61 -10.01
C SER A 346 8.50 27.66 -10.94
N ASN A 347 8.32 28.07 -12.20
CA ASN A 347 7.76 27.21 -13.24
C ASN A 347 8.73 26.10 -13.67
N ASN A 348 10.01 26.18 -13.30
CA ASN A 348 11.05 25.22 -13.67
C ASN A 348 11.59 24.48 -12.45
N ILE A 349 11.06 23.28 -12.20
CA ILE A 349 11.50 22.41 -11.10
C ILE A 349 13.00 22.04 -11.18
N LEU A 350 13.57 22.02 -12.39
CA LEU A 350 14.95 21.62 -12.59
C LEU A 350 15.97 22.56 -11.94
N ASP A 351 15.59 23.81 -11.70
CA ASP A 351 16.46 24.81 -11.07
C ASP A 351 16.44 24.70 -9.53
N LEU A 352 15.42 24.04 -8.99
CA LEU A 352 15.29 23.77 -7.55
C LEU A 352 15.96 22.46 -7.12
N LEU A 353 16.31 21.58 -8.08
CA LEU A 353 16.98 20.32 -7.77
C LEU A 353 18.42 20.60 -7.27
N PRO A 354 18.83 19.98 -6.15
CA PRO A 354 20.15 20.18 -5.59
C PRO A 354 21.28 19.83 -6.57
N GLU A 355 22.43 20.51 -6.46
CA GLU A 355 23.61 20.20 -7.27
C GLU A 355 24.06 18.73 -7.09
N ALA A 356 23.92 18.19 -5.88
CA ALA A 356 24.21 16.78 -5.60
C ALA A 356 23.40 15.82 -6.47
N PHE A 357 22.12 16.16 -6.76
CA PHE A 357 21.30 15.38 -7.69
C PHE A 357 21.86 15.41 -9.11
N TRP A 358 22.28 16.57 -9.60
CA TRP A 358 22.83 16.66 -10.97
C TRP A 358 24.14 15.89 -11.11
N LYS A 359 25.03 15.97 -10.11
CA LYS A 359 26.26 15.15 -10.06
C LYS A 359 25.93 13.63 -10.06
N TYR A 360 24.96 13.22 -9.26
CA TYR A 360 24.48 11.84 -9.25
C TYR A 360 23.91 11.42 -10.60
N ALA A 361 22.95 12.17 -11.14
CA ALA A 361 22.27 11.85 -12.39
C ALA A 361 23.26 11.79 -13.57
N TYR A 362 24.21 12.70 -13.65
CA TYR A 362 25.29 12.68 -14.63
C TYR A 362 26.15 11.43 -14.49
N SER A 363 26.53 11.07 -13.25
CA SER A 363 27.33 9.89 -12.94
C SER A 363 26.63 8.56 -13.27
N VAL A 364 25.30 8.55 -13.33
CA VAL A 364 24.49 7.38 -13.75
C VAL A 364 24.38 7.36 -15.26
N VAL A 365 23.92 8.47 -15.88
CA VAL A 365 23.61 8.52 -17.33
C VAL A 365 24.86 8.29 -18.19
N PHE A 366 25.96 8.91 -17.84
CA PHE A 366 27.21 8.81 -18.61
C PHE A 366 28.23 7.84 -18.04
N ASN A 367 27.74 6.89 -17.22
CA ASN A 367 28.61 5.85 -16.70
C ASN A 367 29.06 4.92 -17.85
N LYS A 368 30.37 4.70 -17.94
CA LYS A 368 30.95 3.78 -18.93
C LYS A 368 30.68 2.31 -18.58
N ASP A 369 30.48 2.01 -17.31
CA ASP A 369 30.11 0.70 -16.80
C ASP A 369 28.65 0.68 -16.35
N PRO A 370 27.74 0.01 -17.10
CA PRO A 370 26.31 -0.09 -16.74
C PRO A 370 26.07 -0.80 -15.42
N LEU A 371 26.99 -1.66 -14.96
CA LEU A 371 26.88 -2.32 -13.65
C LEU A 371 27.08 -1.33 -12.51
N SER A 372 28.09 -0.49 -12.65
CA SER A 372 28.32 0.61 -11.69
C SER A 372 27.13 1.57 -11.66
N ALA A 373 26.53 1.90 -12.82
CA ALA A 373 25.31 2.70 -12.88
C ALA A 373 24.13 2.03 -12.14
N LEU A 374 23.98 0.71 -12.29
CA LEU A 374 22.94 -0.07 -11.62
C LEU A 374 23.07 0.00 -10.08
N HIS A 375 24.29 -0.16 -9.57
CA HIS A 375 24.55 -0.09 -8.13
C HIS A 375 24.25 1.29 -7.53
N LYS A 376 24.40 2.36 -8.30
CA LYS A 376 24.08 3.72 -7.86
C LYS A 376 22.59 4.00 -7.69
N LEU A 377 21.69 3.18 -8.24
CA LEU A 377 20.23 3.43 -8.16
C LEU A 377 19.68 3.49 -6.72
N SER A 378 20.39 2.89 -5.77
CA SER A 378 20.02 2.97 -4.35
C SER A 378 20.53 4.22 -3.63
N GLU A 379 21.43 5.00 -4.27
CA GLU A 379 22.05 6.15 -3.63
C GLU A 379 21.07 7.33 -3.52
N MET A 380 20.33 7.64 -4.60
CA MET A 380 19.42 8.79 -4.62
C MET A 380 18.19 8.53 -5.49
N GLN A 381 17.02 8.98 -5.00
CA GLN A 381 15.75 8.87 -5.72
C GLN A 381 14.89 10.12 -5.53
N ILE A 382 14.27 10.58 -6.61
CA ILE A 382 13.20 11.58 -6.53
C ILE A 382 11.85 10.86 -6.43
N LEU A 383 11.06 11.23 -5.42
CA LEU A 383 9.71 10.74 -5.19
C LEU A 383 8.70 11.86 -5.43
N SER A 384 7.75 11.65 -6.32
CA SER A 384 6.70 12.63 -6.60
C SER A 384 5.34 12.16 -6.08
N CYS A 385 4.60 13.06 -5.42
CA CYS A 385 3.21 12.83 -5.05
C CYS A 385 2.31 12.71 -6.28
N LEU A 386 2.64 13.42 -7.36
CA LEU A 386 1.88 13.42 -8.61
C LEU A 386 2.57 12.57 -9.69
N ARG A 387 1.79 11.73 -10.38
CA ARG A 387 2.31 10.92 -11.50
C ARG A 387 2.25 11.67 -12.82
N GLN A 388 1.15 12.34 -13.11
CA GLN A 388 0.84 13.00 -14.38
C GLN A 388 0.70 14.52 -14.21
N GLY A 389 0.59 15.24 -15.32
CA GLY A 389 0.53 16.68 -15.34
C GLY A 389 1.91 17.35 -15.48
N VAL A 390 1.94 18.67 -15.57
CA VAL A 390 3.16 19.45 -15.76
C VAL A 390 4.16 19.23 -14.61
N GLN A 391 3.65 19.18 -13.38
CA GLN A 391 4.43 18.93 -12.16
C GLN A 391 4.47 17.43 -11.78
N GLY A 392 4.04 16.55 -12.66
CA GLY A 392 4.03 15.10 -12.43
C GLY A 392 5.37 14.44 -12.77
N GLY A 393 5.66 13.33 -12.10
CA GLY A 393 6.92 12.60 -12.25
C GLY A 393 7.25 12.19 -13.68
N THR A 394 6.25 11.88 -14.52
CA THR A 394 6.46 11.52 -15.94
C THR A 394 7.04 12.69 -16.74
N SER A 395 6.50 13.89 -16.56
CA SER A 395 7.00 15.11 -17.22
C SER A 395 8.41 15.44 -16.76
N ILE A 396 8.64 15.43 -15.43
CA ILE A 396 9.93 15.77 -14.82
C ILE A 396 11.03 14.80 -15.26
N ASN A 397 10.75 13.48 -15.34
CA ASN A 397 11.69 12.49 -15.89
C ASN A 397 12.17 12.87 -17.30
N SER A 398 11.25 13.30 -18.16
CA SER A 398 11.58 13.69 -19.53
C SER A 398 12.43 14.96 -19.56
N GLN A 399 12.11 15.95 -18.72
CA GLN A 399 12.88 17.19 -18.61
C GLN A 399 14.31 16.93 -18.09
N ILE A 400 14.48 16.08 -17.06
CA ILE A 400 15.80 15.71 -16.54
C ILE A 400 16.67 15.10 -17.61
N ILE A 401 16.17 14.10 -18.34
CA ILE A 401 16.94 13.44 -19.38
C ILE A 401 17.27 14.38 -20.53
N ASN A 402 16.33 15.20 -20.96
CA ASN A 402 16.57 16.20 -21.98
C ASN A 402 17.68 17.18 -21.56
N LYS A 403 17.64 17.72 -20.31
CA LYS A 403 18.67 18.62 -19.81
C LYS A 403 20.05 17.96 -19.75
N LEU A 404 20.12 16.69 -19.31
CA LEU A 404 21.39 15.96 -19.27
C LEU A 404 21.98 15.71 -20.68
N CYS A 405 21.12 15.43 -21.67
CA CYS A 405 21.56 15.07 -23.02
C CYS A 405 21.77 16.28 -23.95
N LEU A 406 21.38 17.51 -23.54
CA LEU A 406 21.46 18.71 -24.38
C LEU A 406 22.87 19.06 -24.85
N HIS A 407 23.89 18.78 -24.06
CA HIS A 407 25.28 19.18 -24.29
C HIS A 407 26.21 18.02 -24.67
N GLU A 408 25.65 16.82 -24.85
CA GLU A 408 26.47 15.62 -25.12
C GLU A 408 26.39 15.16 -26.59
N PRO A 409 27.48 14.58 -27.14
CA PRO A 409 27.48 14.05 -28.50
C PRO A 409 26.41 12.99 -28.69
N LYS A 410 25.64 13.10 -29.78
CA LYS A 410 24.52 12.21 -30.13
C LYS A 410 24.89 10.73 -30.27
N ASN A 411 26.18 10.39 -30.33
CA ASN A 411 26.70 9.04 -30.59
C ASN A 411 27.21 8.32 -29.31
N LYS A 412 27.07 8.91 -28.13
CA LYS A 412 27.41 8.22 -26.87
C LYS A 412 26.30 7.27 -26.41
N SER A 413 26.69 6.13 -25.86
CA SER A 413 25.76 5.29 -25.10
C SER A 413 25.40 5.97 -23.78
N ILE A 414 24.14 5.87 -23.38
CA ILE A 414 23.63 6.42 -22.14
C ILE A 414 22.93 5.34 -21.29
N CYS A 415 23.07 5.45 -19.98
CA CYS A 415 22.41 4.60 -19.00
C CYS A 415 21.17 5.32 -18.45
N ILE A 416 19.98 4.78 -18.70
CA ILE A 416 18.71 5.37 -18.25
C ILE A 416 18.11 4.50 -17.15
N PRO A 417 17.89 5.04 -15.94
CA PRO A 417 17.12 4.33 -14.92
C PRO A 417 15.71 4.05 -15.41
N ILE A 418 15.27 2.80 -15.27
CA ILE A 418 13.93 2.36 -15.66
C ILE A 418 13.25 1.57 -14.55
N LEU A 419 11.92 1.62 -14.51
CA LEU A 419 11.07 0.88 -13.60
C LEU A 419 10.06 0.06 -14.40
N ILE A 420 10.00 -1.23 -14.14
CA ILE A 420 9.02 -2.14 -14.77
C ILE A 420 7.63 -1.84 -14.23
N THR A 421 6.64 -1.71 -15.13
CA THR A 421 5.27 -1.35 -14.76
C THR A 421 4.27 -2.50 -14.86
N LYS A 422 4.69 -3.64 -15.43
CA LYS A 422 3.88 -4.85 -15.52
C LYS A 422 4.76 -6.09 -15.36
N THR A 423 4.36 -7.03 -14.51
CA THR A 423 5.04 -8.32 -14.35
C THR A 423 5.03 -9.11 -15.65
N SER A 424 6.14 -9.74 -15.99
CA SER A 424 6.32 -10.61 -17.15
C SER A 424 7.03 -11.89 -16.76
N GLU A 425 6.36 -13.02 -16.88
CA GLU A 425 6.93 -14.34 -16.61
C GLU A 425 8.02 -14.68 -17.64
N HIS A 426 7.80 -14.37 -18.92
CA HIS A 426 8.79 -14.61 -19.99
C HIS A 426 10.08 -13.84 -19.75
N ALA A 427 9.98 -12.59 -19.36
CA ALA A 427 11.14 -11.79 -19.00
C ALA A 427 11.62 -12.08 -17.58
N ASN A 428 10.88 -12.86 -16.77
CA ASN A 428 11.10 -13.06 -15.33
C ASN A 428 11.45 -11.72 -14.63
N LEU A 429 10.60 -10.70 -14.87
CA LEU A 429 10.66 -9.38 -14.27
C LEU A 429 9.34 -9.07 -13.58
N ILE A 430 9.45 -8.38 -12.44
CA ILE A 430 8.33 -8.10 -11.55
C ILE A 430 7.96 -6.61 -11.64
N ASN A 431 6.67 -6.28 -11.52
CA ASN A 431 6.23 -4.89 -11.41
C ASN A 431 6.93 -4.19 -10.23
N GLY A 432 7.47 -2.99 -10.47
CA GLY A 432 8.23 -2.22 -9.50
C GLY A 432 9.74 -2.52 -9.46
N GLU A 433 10.22 -3.47 -10.27
CA GLU A 433 11.66 -3.78 -10.36
C GLU A 433 12.40 -2.67 -11.11
N MET A 434 13.49 -2.17 -10.51
CA MET A 434 14.31 -1.11 -11.08
C MET A 434 15.53 -1.68 -11.79
N GLY A 435 15.88 -1.09 -12.91
CA GLY A 435 17.05 -1.46 -13.70
C GLY A 435 17.65 -0.28 -14.45
N ILE A 436 18.73 -0.56 -15.17
CA ILE A 436 19.38 0.40 -16.06
C ILE A 436 19.19 -0.06 -17.50
N LEU A 437 18.63 0.80 -18.35
CA LEU A 437 18.59 0.63 -19.80
C LEU A 437 19.80 1.29 -20.41
N LEU A 438 20.67 0.51 -21.05
CA LEU A 438 21.75 1.02 -21.88
C LEU A 438 21.21 1.25 -23.31
N GLN A 439 21.23 2.51 -23.72
CA GLN A 439 20.77 2.94 -25.04
C GLN A 439 21.96 3.44 -25.87
N TYR A 440 22.10 2.93 -27.08
CA TYR A 440 23.14 3.34 -28.04
C TYR A 440 22.56 4.35 -29.03
N GLY A 441 22.97 5.63 -28.89
CA GLY A 441 22.50 6.71 -29.76
C GLY A 441 21.12 7.26 -29.43
N ALA A 442 20.65 8.21 -30.25
CA ALA A 442 19.40 8.94 -30.03
C ALA A 442 18.14 8.11 -30.29
N GLN A 443 18.22 7.14 -31.18
CA GLN A 443 17.11 6.25 -31.54
C GLN A 443 17.28 4.85 -30.93
N PRO A 444 16.19 4.16 -30.58
CA PRO A 444 16.24 2.77 -30.12
C PRO A 444 16.90 1.86 -31.15
N THR A 445 17.82 1.01 -30.71
CA THR A 445 18.54 0.05 -31.56
C THR A 445 18.40 -1.38 -31.02
N ALA A 446 18.65 -2.37 -31.88
CA ALA A 446 18.68 -3.78 -31.47
C ALA A 446 19.84 -4.10 -30.49
N LYS A 447 20.82 -3.20 -30.36
CA LYS A 447 21.94 -3.33 -29.42
C LYS A 447 21.57 -2.90 -28.00
N ASP A 448 20.44 -2.22 -27.83
CA ASP A 448 20.00 -1.73 -26.53
C ASP A 448 19.60 -2.90 -25.63
N PHE A 449 20.01 -2.84 -24.37
CA PHE A 449 19.64 -3.83 -23.37
C PHE A 449 19.49 -3.20 -21.99
N ALA A 450 18.75 -3.89 -21.12
CA ALA A 450 18.62 -3.48 -19.74
C ALA A 450 19.26 -4.50 -18.77
N LEU A 451 19.74 -3.98 -17.65
CA LEU A 451 20.30 -4.75 -16.55
C LEU A 451 19.42 -4.62 -15.32
N PHE A 452 19.15 -5.75 -14.66
CA PHE A 452 18.39 -5.82 -13.42
C PHE A 452 19.14 -6.64 -12.37
N PRO A 453 19.15 -6.22 -11.08
CA PRO A 453 19.71 -7.01 -10.00
C PRO A 453 18.83 -8.24 -9.72
N LYS A 454 19.43 -9.36 -9.28
CA LYS A 454 18.74 -10.54 -8.77
C LYS A 454 19.12 -10.84 -7.32
N ALA A 455 18.27 -11.56 -6.61
CA ALA A 455 18.46 -11.92 -5.21
C ALA A 455 19.78 -12.67 -4.92
N ASP A 456 20.28 -13.45 -5.88
CA ASP A 456 21.53 -14.20 -5.78
C ASP A 456 22.78 -13.36 -6.15
N LYS A 457 22.67 -12.03 -6.12
CA LYS A 457 23.69 -11.05 -6.56
C LYS A 457 24.09 -11.17 -8.04
N LYS A 458 23.42 -12.02 -8.81
CA LYS A 458 23.58 -12.07 -10.26
C LYS A 458 22.87 -10.91 -10.92
N ILE A 459 23.27 -10.63 -12.15
CA ILE A 459 22.69 -9.56 -12.97
C ILE A 459 21.99 -10.19 -14.17
N LYS A 460 20.76 -9.79 -14.34
CA LYS A 460 19.96 -10.16 -15.50
C LYS A 460 20.11 -9.15 -16.61
N LYS A 461 20.54 -9.60 -17.77
CA LYS A 461 20.62 -8.82 -19.01
C LYS A 461 19.46 -9.20 -19.93
N ILE A 462 18.68 -8.20 -20.37
CA ILE A 462 17.51 -8.39 -21.23
C ILE A 462 17.59 -7.40 -22.39
N SER A 463 17.40 -7.89 -23.64
CA SER A 463 17.28 -7.03 -24.81
C SER A 463 16.09 -6.08 -24.64
N ARG A 464 16.23 -4.83 -25.09
CA ARG A 464 15.17 -3.83 -25.04
C ARG A 464 13.85 -4.30 -25.68
N ILE A 465 13.92 -5.07 -26.74
CA ILE A 465 12.75 -5.60 -27.47
C ILE A 465 11.94 -6.56 -26.60
N MET A 466 12.59 -7.26 -25.66
CA MET A 466 11.96 -8.22 -24.77
C MET A 466 11.52 -7.62 -23.44
N LEU A 467 11.74 -6.31 -23.22
CA LEU A 467 11.31 -5.65 -21.99
C LEU A 467 9.79 -5.56 -21.93
N PRO A 468 9.19 -5.91 -20.79
CA PRO A 468 7.79 -5.56 -20.53
C PRO A 468 7.63 -4.03 -20.46
N PRO A 469 6.40 -3.51 -20.40
CA PRO A 469 6.17 -2.08 -20.22
C PRO A 469 6.97 -1.51 -19.05
N TYR A 470 7.66 -0.40 -19.30
CA TYR A 470 8.50 0.30 -18.33
C TYR A 470 8.36 1.81 -18.43
N GLU A 471 8.79 2.52 -17.41
CA GLU A 471 8.91 3.98 -17.39
C GLU A 471 10.30 4.42 -16.96
N LYS A 472 10.68 5.65 -17.29
CA LYS A 472 11.93 6.27 -16.82
C LYS A 472 11.83 6.48 -15.30
N ALA A 473 12.94 6.33 -14.56
CA ALA A 473 12.90 6.18 -13.11
C ALA A 473 13.84 7.09 -12.32
N PHE A 474 14.23 8.26 -12.84
CA PHE A 474 14.81 9.32 -12.01
C PHE A 474 13.79 9.86 -11.00
N VAL A 475 12.54 9.94 -11.45
CA VAL A 475 11.39 10.31 -10.62
C VAL A 475 10.37 9.18 -10.65
N ILE A 476 10.02 8.64 -9.51
CA ILE A 476 8.95 7.64 -9.37
C ILE A 476 7.85 8.18 -8.44
N SER A 477 6.63 7.68 -8.57
CA SER A 477 5.57 8.06 -7.64
C SER A 477 5.82 7.44 -6.26
N VAL A 478 5.36 8.11 -5.20
CA VAL A 478 5.48 7.63 -3.81
C VAL A 478 4.90 6.21 -3.67
N HIS A 479 3.75 5.91 -4.31
CA HIS A 479 3.15 4.58 -4.29
C HIS A 479 4.11 3.49 -4.83
N LYS A 480 4.85 3.78 -5.90
CA LYS A 480 5.81 2.84 -6.50
C LYS A 480 7.11 2.69 -5.71
N SER A 481 7.36 3.59 -4.76
CA SER A 481 8.49 3.49 -3.85
C SER A 481 8.24 2.59 -2.64
N GLN A 482 7.00 2.17 -2.40
CA GLN A 482 6.67 1.26 -1.30
C GLN A 482 7.48 -0.03 -1.40
N GLY A 483 7.97 -0.55 -0.27
CA GLY A 483 8.91 -1.66 -0.21
C GLY A 483 10.34 -1.31 -0.65
N SER A 484 10.65 -0.02 -0.93
CA SER A 484 12.00 0.44 -1.30
C SER A 484 12.55 1.41 -0.27
N GLU A 485 13.89 1.51 -0.20
CA GLU A 485 14.60 2.54 0.56
C GLU A 485 15.80 3.02 -0.24
N PHE A 486 16.15 4.29 -0.07
CA PHE A 486 17.26 4.95 -0.77
C PHE A 486 18.12 5.71 0.23
N ASN A 487 19.41 5.89 -0.07
CA ASN A 487 20.28 6.65 0.84
C ASN A 487 19.79 8.09 0.97
N SER A 488 19.53 8.77 -0.15
CA SER A 488 19.01 10.14 -0.19
C SER A 488 17.72 10.20 -0.99
N VAL A 489 16.73 10.95 -0.51
CA VAL A 489 15.43 11.11 -1.15
C VAL A 489 15.13 12.59 -1.38
N ILE A 490 14.65 12.93 -2.58
CA ILE A 490 14.07 14.23 -2.88
C ILE A 490 12.57 14.04 -3.05
N VAL A 491 11.76 14.70 -2.23
CA VAL A 491 10.30 14.62 -2.28
C VAL A 491 9.75 15.83 -3.01
N LEU A 492 8.93 15.57 -4.05
CA LEU A 492 8.26 16.62 -4.82
C LEU A 492 6.76 16.65 -4.48
N ILE A 493 6.31 17.79 -3.94
CA ILE A 493 4.91 18.04 -3.59
C ILE A 493 4.42 19.21 -4.45
N GLY A 494 3.88 18.91 -5.62
CA GLY A 494 3.37 19.92 -6.56
C GLY A 494 1.91 20.30 -6.32
N LYS A 495 1.42 21.32 -7.03
CA LYS A 495 0.00 21.72 -7.07
C LYS A 495 -0.86 20.56 -7.53
N GLY A 496 -1.96 20.26 -6.81
CA GLY A 496 -2.79 19.07 -7.01
C GLY A 496 -2.48 17.93 -6.01
N SER A 497 -1.42 18.07 -5.18
CA SER A 497 -1.13 17.10 -4.12
C SER A 497 -2.06 17.23 -2.92
N GLU A 498 -2.77 18.34 -2.77
CA GLU A 498 -3.75 18.60 -1.71
C GLU A 498 -4.91 17.59 -1.65
N LYS A 499 -5.12 16.84 -2.73
CA LYS A 499 -6.10 15.73 -2.78
C LYS A 499 -5.67 14.48 -2.03
N PHE A 500 -4.40 14.34 -1.73
CA PHE A 500 -3.88 13.24 -0.92
C PHE A 500 -3.91 13.62 0.57
N GLY A 501 -3.76 12.63 1.44
CA GLY A 501 -3.55 12.85 2.87
C GLY A 501 -2.08 12.87 3.25
N ARG A 502 -1.79 13.23 4.49
CA ARG A 502 -0.43 13.30 5.06
C ARG A 502 0.37 12.00 4.93
N GLU A 503 -0.30 10.87 4.79
CA GLU A 503 0.32 9.55 4.66
C GLU A 503 1.19 9.45 3.40
N ILE A 504 0.92 10.23 2.34
CA ILE A 504 1.77 10.24 1.15
C ILE A 504 3.11 10.89 1.44
N ILE A 505 3.10 12.01 2.18
CA ILE A 505 4.32 12.73 2.58
C ILE A 505 5.10 11.85 3.56
N TYR A 506 4.42 11.30 4.57
CA TYR A 506 5.01 10.36 5.53
C TYR A 506 5.69 9.18 4.82
N THR A 507 4.99 8.53 3.89
CA THR A 507 5.54 7.39 3.15
C THR A 507 6.76 7.81 2.33
N ALA A 508 6.74 9.00 1.70
CA ALA A 508 7.86 9.50 0.90
C ALA A 508 9.11 9.75 1.75
N ILE A 509 8.97 10.47 2.86
CA ILE A 509 10.14 10.80 3.71
C ILE A 509 10.75 9.57 4.37
N THR A 510 9.90 8.58 4.72
CA THR A 510 10.34 7.34 5.34
C THR A 510 11.04 6.37 4.38
N ARG A 511 11.17 6.72 3.08
CA ARG A 511 12.02 5.97 2.13
C ARG A 511 13.49 6.37 2.22
N ALA A 512 13.82 7.47 2.89
CA ALA A 512 15.20 7.91 3.07
C ALA A 512 15.92 7.13 4.18
N LYS A 513 17.20 6.79 3.92
CA LYS A 513 18.10 6.14 4.90
C LYS A 513 19.05 7.12 5.57
N LYS A 514 19.36 8.25 4.91
CA LYS A 514 20.35 9.23 5.39
C LYS A 514 19.83 10.65 5.24
N ASP A 515 19.52 11.08 4.01
CA ASP A 515 19.24 12.46 3.68
C ASP A 515 17.88 12.62 3.02
N ILE A 516 17.25 13.76 3.29
CA ILE A 516 15.99 14.14 2.68
C ILE A 516 16.00 15.61 2.27
N THR A 517 15.48 15.86 1.07
CA THR A 517 15.18 17.20 0.56
C THR A 517 13.72 17.26 0.18
N ILE A 518 12.97 18.26 0.63
CA ILE A 518 11.55 18.42 0.29
C ILE A 518 11.42 19.70 -0.56
N ILE A 519 10.85 19.57 -1.75
CA ILE A 519 10.53 20.68 -2.65
C ILE A 519 9.01 20.71 -2.80
N ALA A 520 8.37 21.79 -2.35
CA ALA A 520 6.93 21.80 -2.17
C ALA A 520 6.26 23.10 -2.61
N ASP A 521 5.12 23.00 -3.28
CA ASP A 521 4.10 24.04 -3.23
C ASP A 521 3.55 24.07 -1.80
N ILE A 522 3.88 25.10 -1.07
CA ILE A 522 3.63 25.18 0.38
C ILE A 522 2.13 25.07 0.69
N ASN A 523 1.26 25.70 -0.10
CA ASN A 523 -0.18 25.66 0.13
C ASN A 523 -0.74 24.24 -0.05
N SER A 524 -0.37 23.57 -1.13
CA SER A 524 -0.79 22.18 -1.37
C SER A 524 -0.24 21.22 -0.31
N MET A 525 0.97 21.43 0.15
CA MET A 525 1.58 20.66 1.22
C MET A 525 0.84 20.82 2.55
N GLU A 526 0.56 22.05 2.97
CA GLU A 526 -0.17 22.32 4.22
C GLU A 526 -1.58 21.72 4.19
N GLN A 527 -2.29 21.83 3.07
CA GLN A 527 -3.58 21.18 2.90
C GLN A 527 -3.47 19.64 2.96
N CYS A 528 -2.43 19.07 2.37
CA CYS A 528 -2.16 17.64 2.44
C CYS A 528 -1.90 17.16 3.88
N LEU A 529 -1.18 17.94 4.70
CA LEU A 529 -0.91 17.65 6.11
C LEU A 529 -2.19 17.62 6.97
N GLN A 530 -3.17 18.47 6.65
CA GLN A 530 -4.44 18.52 7.37
C GLN A 530 -5.40 17.39 6.98
N ARG A 531 -5.16 16.69 5.86
CA ARG A 531 -6.01 15.60 5.39
C ARG A 531 -5.45 14.25 5.79
N THR A 532 -6.32 13.25 5.82
CA THR A 532 -5.94 11.84 5.97
C THR A 532 -6.40 11.03 4.77
N SER A 533 -5.57 10.09 4.33
CA SER A 533 -5.91 9.10 3.29
C SER A 533 -6.71 7.91 3.84
N LYS A 534 -7.12 7.95 5.13
CA LYS A 534 -7.88 6.86 5.73
C LYS A 534 -9.18 6.62 4.96
N LYS A 535 -9.41 5.37 4.63
CA LYS A 535 -10.61 4.91 3.96
C LYS A 535 -11.63 4.47 4.99
N TYR A 536 -12.90 4.79 4.77
CA TYR A 536 -13.95 4.42 5.70
C TYR A 536 -14.23 2.92 5.61
N CYS A 537 -14.08 2.22 6.74
CA CYS A 537 -14.43 0.82 6.89
C CYS A 537 -14.80 0.53 8.35
N ARG A 538 -15.43 -0.62 8.61
CA ARG A 538 -16.00 -0.96 9.92
C ARG A 538 -15.46 -2.26 10.50
N ILE A 539 -14.31 -2.71 10.03
CA ILE A 539 -13.75 -4.00 10.45
C ILE A 539 -13.56 -4.03 11.97
N ALA A 540 -12.93 -3.00 12.54
CA ALA A 540 -12.70 -2.90 13.98
C ALA A 540 -14.02 -2.89 14.76
N ASP A 541 -14.98 -2.04 14.37
CA ASP A 541 -16.30 -1.92 15.04
C ASP A 541 -17.06 -3.24 15.02
N ARG A 542 -17.09 -3.92 13.85
CA ARG A 542 -17.80 -5.19 13.69
C ARG A 542 -17.14 -6.33 14.46
N LEU A 543 -15.81 -6.35 14.57
CA LEU A 543 -15.09 -7.30 15.41
C LEU A 543 -15.39 -7.08 16.90
N MET A 544 -15.51 -5.80 17.34
CA MET A 544 -15.83 -5.45 18.72
C MET A 544 -17.25 -5.88 19.12
N THR A 545 -18.21 -5.72 18.23
CA THR A 545 -19.62 -5.99 18.54
C THR A 545 -19.95 -7.47 18.60
N ASN A 546 -19.03 -8.37 18.26
CA ASN A 546 -19.24 -9.84 18.24
C ASN A 546 -20.53 -10.29 17.51
N LYS A 547 -21.07 -9.45 16.63
CA LYS A 547 -22.25 -9.79 15.82
C LYS A 547 -21.80 -10.77 14.74
N ASN A 548 -21.95 -12.07 15.01
CA ASN A 548 -21.77 -13.13 14.02
C ASN A 548 -22.69 -12.87 12.84
N ILE A 549 -22.09 -12.50 11.71
CA ILE A 549 -22.77 -12.26 10.46
C ILE A 549 -22.32 -13.33 9.48
N ILE A 550 -23.30 -14.14 9.07
CA ILE A 550 -23.29 -15.22 8.06
C ILE A 550 -22.81 -16.55 8.59
#